data_bfb203bf03adbc9f1779c0a2abc45803
#
_entry.id   bfb203bf03adbc9f1779c0a2abc45803
#
_cell.length_a   1.000
_cell.length_b   1.000
_cell.length_c   1.000
_cell.angle_alpha   90.00
_cell.angle_beta   90.00
_cell.angle_gamma   90.00
#
_symmetry.space_group_name_H-M   'P 1'
#
loop_
_entity.id
_entity.type
_entity.pdbx_description
1 polymer ?
#
loop_
_entity_poly.entity_id
_entity_poly.type
_entity_poly.pdbx_seq_one_letter_code
_entity_poly.pdbx_strand_id
1 'polypeptide(L)'
;FVGDTMHVIHANAASGMLEHMTQYAEGAAASVVDGEGFNVGLYTSVALDSSGHQHIAYYNSSASSLVYAKQDGTSWSVEEVDNTASVGHYPSIALDGDDLPHIAYVDESSEYLKYAHYNGAGWEIAIIDDLYSNVFDTSIAINSTGHPQIAYSISNYSSSTYEYAVRYASYDGTDWSIETAMTRAGSYTSSSLDLALNGTGVPHIVYYDDYDDDLYIAVRSGGTWSTSKVRDAAG
;
A
#
# COMPACT_ATOMS: atom_id res chain seq x y z
N PHE A 1 5.01 15.59 6.45
CA PHE A 1 5.70 16.87 6.67
C PHE A 1 7.09 16.59 7.21
N VAL A 2 8.10 17.26 6.69
CA VAL A 2 9.46 17.28 7.26
C VAL A 2 9.70 18.72 7.74
N GLY A 3 9.74 18.93 9.05
CA GLY A 3 9.72 20.27 9.63
C GLY A 3 8.38 20.98 9.28
N ASP A 4 8.47 22.23 8.83
CA ASP A 4 7.31 23.04 8.40
C ASP A 4 7.02 22.91 6.89
N THR A 5 7.62 21.92 6.22
CA THR A 5 7.52 21.74 4.77
C THR A 5 6.54 20.62 4.43
N MET A 6 5.58 20.91 3.55
CA MET A 6 4.68 19.90 2.99
C MET A 6 5.30 19.35 1.70
N HIS A 7 5.34 18.02 1.61
CA HIS A 7 5.76 17.30 0.42
C HIS A 7 4.56 16.58 -0.19
N VAL A 8 4.38 16.71 -1.49
CA VAL A 8 3.33 16.05 -2.26
C VAL A 8 3.94 15.30 -3.42
N ILE A 9 3.62 14.03 -3.53
CA ILE A 9 3.98 13.20 -4.67
C ILE A 9 2.72 13.00 -5.50
N HIS A 10 2.82 13.24 -6.80
CA HIS A 10 1.67 13.09 -7.69
C HIS A 10 2.09 12.71 -9.12
N ALA A 11 1.22 11.98 -9.81
CA ALA A 11 1.34 11.79 -11.26
C ALA A 11 0.81 13.05 -11.96
N ASN A 12 1.61 13.66 -12.81
CA ASN A 12 1.20 14.79 -13.62
C ASN A 12 0.54 14.29 -14.91
N ALA A 13 -0.79 14.43 -14.99
CA ALA A 13 -1.57 13.93 -16.12
C ALA A 13 -1.21 14.59 -17.48
N ALA A 14 -0.62 15.78 -17.48
CA ALA A 14 -0.25 16.48 -18.69
C ALA A 14 1.11 16.04 -19.25
N SER A 15 2.09 15.79 -18.36
CA SER A 15 3.44 15.33 -18.72
C SER A 15 3.57 13.80 -18.71
N GLY A 16 2.72 13.11 -17.96
CA GLY A 16 2.82 11.67 -17.71
C GLY A 16 3.95 11.30 -16.73
N MET A 17 4.51 12.27 -16.03
CA MET A 17 5.65 12.12 -15.12
C MET A 17 5.21 12.00 -13.68
N LEU A 18 6.02 11.32 -12.86
CA LEU A 18 5.91 11.40 -11.40
C LEU A 18 6.65 12.63 -10.92
N GLU A 19 5.95 13.50 -10.21
CA GLU A 19 6.49 14.76 -9.71
C GLU A 19 6.41 14.84 -8.19
N HIS A 20 7.44 15.43 -7.61
CA HIS A 20 7.50 15.82 -6.21
C HIS A 20 7.35 17.32 -6.08
N MET A 21 6.35 17.76 -5.36
CA MET A 21 6.12 19.16 -5.04
C MET A 21 6.47 19.42 -3.58
N THR A 22 7.28 20.42 -3.35
CA THR A 22 7.62 20.92 -2.02
C THR A 22 6.94 22.26 -1.82
N GLN A 23 6.09 22.38 -0.80
CA GLN A 23 5.41 23.60 -0.43
C GLN A 23 6.10 24.23 0.78
N TYR A 24 6.56 25.44 0.62
CA TYR A 24 7.07 26.31 1.68
C TYR A 24 6.07 27.43 1.96
N ALA A 25 6.26 28.14 3.09
CA ALA A 25 5.46 29.32 3.42
C ALA A 25 5.53 30.43 2.33
N GLU A 26 6.60 30.46 1.54
CA GLU A 26 6.89 31.48 0.52
C GLU A 26 6.63 31.02 -0.93
N GLY A 27 6.17 29.78 -1.15
CA GLY A 27 5.90 29.26 -2.49
C GLY A 27 6.02 27.73 -2.58
N ALA A 28 5.86 27.22 -3.80
CA ALA A 28 6.03 25.80 -4.09
C ALA A 28 7.12 25.60 -5.15
N ALA A 29 7.90 24.52 -5.00
CA ALA A 29 8.86 24.06 -6.00
C ALA A 29 8.46 22.64 -6.42
N ALA A 30 8.56 22.34 -7.71
CA ALA A 30 8.34 21.01 -8.25
C ALA A 30 9.64 20.46 -8.84
N SER A 31 9.87 19.16 -8.67
CA SER A 31 10.94 18.43 -9.30
C SER A 31 10.41 17.11 -9.85
N VAL A 32 11.00 16.64 -10.95
CA VAL A 32 10.68 15.33 -11.52
C VAL A 32 11.33 14.24 -10.68
N VAL A 33 10.54 13.27 -10.25
CA VAL A 33 11.01 12.04 -9.60
C VAL A 33 11.37 11.01 -10.66
N ASP A 34 10.43 10.74 -11.56
CA ASP A 34 10.59 9.85 -12.71
C ASP A 34 9.95 10.49 -13.95
N GLY A 35 10.75 10.64 -15.00
CA GLY A 35 10.37 11.22 -16.29
C GLY A 35 10.53 10.24 -17.44
N GLU A 36 10.91 9.00 -17.18
CA GLU A 36 11.10 7.98 -18.21
C GLU A 36 9.79 7.26 -18.52
N GLY A 37 9.12 7.67 -19.60
CA GLY A 37 7.89 7.07 -20.07
C GLY A 37 6.67 7.99 -19.92
N PHE A 38 5.51 7.53 -20.41
CA PHE A 38 4.22 8.16 -20.20
C PHE A 38 3.43 7.38 -19.16
N ASN A 39 2.66 8.08 -18.32
CA ASN A 39 1.85 7.50 -17.26
C ASN A 39 2.64 6.72 -16.18
N VAL A 40 3.73 7.29 -15.71
CA VAL A 40 4.42 6.84 -14.50
C VAL A 40 3.73 7.43 -13.27
N GLY A 41 3.80 6.72 -12.13
CA GLY A 41 3.32 7.22 -10.85
C GLY A 41 1.83 7.04 -10.60
N LEU A 42 1.19 6.08 -11.22
CA LEU A 42 -0.14 5.65 -10.80
C LEU A 42 -0.06 4.88 -9.48
N TYR A 43 -1.09 5.03 -8.62
CA TYR A 43 -1.17 4.37 -7.32
C TYR A 43 0.10 4.58 -6.49
N THR A 44 0.45 5.84 -6.18
CA THR A 44 1.65 6.16 -5.41
C THR A 44 1.47 5.99 -3.92
N SER A 45 2.49 5.45 -3.26
CA SER A 45 2.62 5.41 -1.80
C SER A 45 3.98 5.95 -1.39
N VAL A 46 4.05 6.68 -0.26
CA VAL A 46 5.27 7.33 0.22
C VAL A 46 5.51 7.04 1.70
N ALA A 47 6.76 6.75 2.03
CA ALA A 47 7.26 6.68 3.41
C ALA A 47 8.46 7.61 3.58
N LEU A 48 8.73 8.02 4.82
CA LEU A 48 9.91 8.82 5.17
C LEU A 48 10.90 7.98 5.97
N ASP A 49 12.19 8.06 5.62
CA ASP A 49 13.24 7.46 6.42
C ASP A 49 13.53 8.29 7.70
N SER A 50 14.38 7.79 8.57
CA SER A 50 14.78 8.43 9.82
C SER A 50 15.46 9.79 9.64
N SER A 51 15.97 10.07 8.44
CA SER A 51 16.58 11.34 8.03
C SER A 51 15.59 12.29 7.35
N GLY A 52 14.37 11.83 7.09
CA GLY A 52 13.32 12.58 6.40
C GLY A 52 13.38 12.51 4.88
N HIS A 53 14.21 11.62 4.29
CA HIS A 53 14.17 11.38 2.85
C HIS A 53 12.96 10.54 2.47
N GLN A 54 12.46 10.78 1.28
CA GLN A 54 11.26 10.13 0.78
C GLN A 54 11.61 8.85 0.03
N HIS A 55 10.83 7.82 0.32
CA HIS A 55 10.79 6.54 -0.36
C HIS A 55 9.42 6.39 -1.00
N ILE A 56 9.35 6.12 -2.28
CA ILE A 56 8.10 6.09 -3.06
C ILE A 56 7.99 4.74 -3.75
N ALA A 57 6.84 4.09 -3.61
CA ALA A 57 6.45 2.97 -4.46
C ALA A 57 5.32 3.40 -5.39
N TYR A 58 5.37 2.99 -6.66
CA TYR A 58 4.36 3.35 -7.65
C TYR A 58 4.29 2.35 -8.80
N TYR A 59 3.18 2.38 -9.51
CA TYR A 59 2.99 1.62 -10.73
C TYR A 59 3.43 2.43 -11.95
N ASN A 60 4.30 1.85 -12.78
CA ASN A 60 4.65 2.36 -14.10
C ASN A 60 3.79 1.63 -15.15
N SER A 61 2.75 2.27 -15.66
CA SER A 61 1.85 1.64 -16.62
C SER A 61 2.46 1.44 -18.01
N SER A 62 3.51 2.17 -18.37
CA SER A 62 4.22 1.98 -19.63
C SER A 62 5.08 0.72 -19.63
N ALA A 63 5.69 0.40 -18.47
CA ALA A 63 6.49 -0.81 -18.28
C ALA A 63 5.66 -1.96 -17.71
N SER A 64 4.46 -1.68 -17.17
CA SER A 64 3.61 -2.65 -16.44
C SER A 64 4.33 -3.25 -15.24
N SER A 65 5.05 -2.41 -14.48
CA SER A 65 5.96 -2.82 -13.41
C SER A 65 5.76 -2.05 -12.12
N LEU A 66 6.18 -2.67 -11.01
CA LEU A 66 6.39 -1.99 -9.73
C LEU A 66 7.71 -1.25 -9.76
N VAL A 67 7.68 0.02 -9.44
CA VAL A 67 8.87 0.88 -9.37
C VAL A 67 9.01 1.49 -7.98
N TYR A 68 10.25 1.64 -7.56
CA TYR A 68 10.66 2.28 -6.33
C TYR A 68 11.56 3.47 -6.63
N ALA A 69 11.32 4.60 -5.96
CA ALA A 69 12.17 5.77 -6.01
C ALA A 69 12.57 6.19 -4.60
N LYS A 70 13.86 6.55 -4.43
CA LYS A 70 14.40 7.05 -3.17
C LYS A 70 15.04 8.41 -3.39
N GLN A 71 14.72 9.34 -2.50
CA GLN A 71 15.38 10.64 -2.46
C GLN A 71 16.80 10.54 -1.90
N ASP A 72 17.76 11.16 -2.59
CA ASP A 72 19.13 11.33 -2.13
C ASP A 72 19.52 12.82 -2.27
N GLY A 73 19.41 13.54 -1.18
CA GLY A 73 19.55 15.00 -1.18
C GLY A 73 18.51 15.68 -2.05
N THR A 74 18.93 16.23 -3.19
CA THR A 74 18.06 16.87 -4.19
C THR A 74 17.78 15.97 -5.41
N SER A 75 18.37 14.80 -5.47
CA SER A 75 18.27 13.84 -6.56
C SER A 75 17.36 12.66 -6.18
N TRP A 76 16.96 11.90 -7.18
CA TRP A 76 16.19 10.68 -7.03
C TRP A 76 16.95 9.51 -7.67
N SER A 77 17.00 8.38 -6.98
CA SER A 77 17.33 7.09 -7.57
C SER A 77 16.06 6.34 -7.86
N VAL A 78 15.92 5.80 -9.06
CA VAL A 78 14.73 5.07 -9.51
C VAL A 78 15.16 3.68 -9.93
N GLU A 79 14.43 2.66 -9.47
CA GLU A 79 14.71 1.27 -9.86
C GLU A 79 13.41 0.49 -10.03
N GLU A 80 13.41 -0.43 -10.98
CA GLU A 80 12.33 -1.37 -11.22
C GLU A 80 12.45 -2.54 -10.24
N VAL A 81 11.41 -2.74 -9.42
CA VAL A 81 11.41 -3.76 -8.35
C VAL A 81 10.89 -5.10 -8.88
N ASP A 82 9.79 -5.06 -9.60
CA ASP A 82 9.15 -6.25 -10.20
C ASP A 82 8.60 -5.89 -11.57
N ASN A 83 8.98 -6.67 -12.59
CA ASN A 83 8.57 -6.48 -13.98
C ASN A 83 7.99 -7.75 -14.61
N THR A 84 7.46 -8.66 -13.81
CA THR A 84 7.00 -9.98 -14.25
C THR A 84 5.67 -9.97 -15.01
N ALA A 85 5.17 -8.82 -15.43
CA ALA A 85 3.96 -8.51 -16.20
C ALA A 85 2.77 -8.03 -15.35
N SER A 86 2.26 -6.84 -15.64
CA SER A 86 1.10 -6.20 -14.99
C SER A 86 1.13 -6.24 -13.44
N VAL A 87 2.30 -5.97 -12.89
CA VAL A 87 2.55 -5.99 -11.44
C VAL A 87 2.76 -4.59 -10.89
N GLY A 88 2.51 -4.40 -9.59
CA GLY A 88 2.75 -3.11 -8.93
C GLY A 88 1.50 -2.25 -8.78
N HIS A 89 0.32 -2.81 -8.99
CA HIS A 89 -0.93 -2.10 -8.73
C HIS A 89 -1.19 -1.95 -7.24
N TYR A 90 -1.79 -0.84 -6.84
CA TYR A 90 -2.12 -0.51 -5.45
C TYR A 90 -0.96 -0.70 -4.47
N PRO A 91 0.25 -0.19 -4.77
CA PRO A 91 1.38 -0.39 -3.89
C PRO A 91 1.20 0.39 -2.59
N SER A 92 1.64 -0.21 -1.49
CA SER A 92 1.77 0.43 -0.20
C SER A 92 3.18 0.20 0.34
N ILE A 93 3.86 1.26 0.80
CA ILE A 93 5.24 1.20 1.29
C ILE A 93 5.33 1.56 2.76
N ALA A 94 6.12 0.79 3.51
CA ALA A 94 6.57 1.12 4.85
C ALA A 94 8.07 0.86 4.99
N LEU A 95 8.72 1.52 5.93
CA LEU A 95 10.12 1.30 6.25
C LEU A 95 10.24 0.61 7.60
N ASP A 96 11.22 -0.27 7.72
CA ASP A 96 11.57 -0.90 8.99
C ASP A 96 12.49 0.01 9.84
N GLY A 97 12.99 -0.52 10.98
CA GLY A 97 13.86 0.22 11.90
C GLY A 97 15.25 0.55 11.33
N ASP A 98 15.65 -0.09 10.24
CA ASP A 98 16.91 0.14 9.53
C ASP A 98 16.70 0.97 8.25
N ASP A 99 15.52 1.61 8.10
CA ASP A 99 15.10 2.38 6.93
C ASP A 99 15.03 1.56 5.62
N LEU A 100 14.89 0.25 5.71
CA LEU A 100 14.74 -0.61 4.55
C LEU A 100 13.26 -0.68 4.10
N PRO A 101 13.01 -0.56 2.79
CA PRO A 101 11.64 -0.53 2.28
C PRO A 101 11.00 -1.93 2.17
N HIS A 102 9.73 -1.97 2.57
CA HIS A 102 8.81 -3.07 2.44
C HIS A 102 7.61 -2.59 1.63
N ILE A 103 7.22 -3.31 0.59
CA ILE A 103 6.15 -2.92 -0.34
C ILE A 103 5.17 -4.07 -0.48
N ALA A 104 3.90 -3.83 -0.15
CA ALA A 104 2.80 -4.69 -0.55
C ALA A 104 2.24 -4.18 -1.87
N TYR A 105 1.86 -5.06 -2.80
CA TYR A 105 1.33 -4.69 -4.10
C TYR A 105 0.54 -5.84 -4.74
N VAL A 106 -0.17 -5.51 -5.81
CA VAL A 106 -0.99 -6.47 -6.55
C VAL A 106 -0.34 -6.84 -7.87
N ASP A 107 -0.30 -8.14 -8.14
CA ASP A 107 -0.10 -8.69 -9.48
C ASP A 107 -1.46 -8.87 -10.14
N GLU A 108 -1.84 -7.94 -11.00
CA GLU A 108 -3.15 -7.95 -11.64
C GLU A 108 -3.31 -9.08 -12.65
N SER A 109 -2.20 -9.57 -13.23
CA SER A 109 -2.23 -10.66 -14.22
C SER A 109 -2.53 -12.01 -13.60
N SER A 110 -2.13 -12.22 -12.36
CA SER A 110 -2.31 -13.45 -11.60
C SER A 110 -3.35 -13.33 -10.49
N GLU A 111 -3.82 -12.10 -10.23
CA GLU A 111 -4.75 -11.77 -9.13
C GLU A 111 -4.16 -12.09 -7.73
N TYR A 112 -2.83 -11.93 -7.57
CA TYR A 112 -2.12 -12.26 -6.34
C TYR A 112 -1.79 -11.01 -5.53
N LEU A 113 -1.82 -11.18 -4.18
CA LEU A 113 -1.11 -10.28 -3.30
C LEU A 113 0.37 -10.65 -3.29
N LYS A 114 1.22 -9.70 -3.63
CA LYS A 114 2.68 -9.83 -3.58
C LYS A 114 3.29 -8.87 -2.57
N TYR A 115 4.49 -9.19 -2.17
CA TYR A 115 5.29 -8.41 -1.24
C TYR A 115 6.73 -8.37 -1.72
N ALA A 116 7.33 -7.19 -1.71
CA ALA A 116 8.75 -6.98 -1.98
C ALA A 116 9.41 -6.32 -0.77
N HIS A 117 10.63 -6.73 -0.48
CA HIS A 117 11.42 -6.21 0.61
C HIS A 117 12.88 -6.08 0.16
N TYR A 118 13.51 -4.94 0.48
CA TYR A 118 14.92 -4.73 0.21
C TYR A 118 15.74 -5.18 1.43
N ASN A 119 16.62 -6.17 1.23
CA ASN A 119 17.40 -6.77 2.31
C ASN A 119 18.78 -6.13 2.54
N GLY A 120 19.01 -4.93 1.96
CA GLY A 120 20.31 -4.24 1.96
C GLY A 120 21.25 -4.61 0.82
N ALA A 121 20.93 -5.67 0.05
CA ALA A 121 21.71 -6.13 -1.11
C ALA A 121 20.88 -6.23 -2.40
N GLY A 122 19.57 -6.40 -2.28
CA GLY A 122 18.64 -6.50 -3.39
C GLY A 122 17.22 -6.72 -2.92
N TRP A 123 16.28 -6.72 -3.88
CA TRP A 123 14.88 -6.98 -3.63
C TRP A 123 14.59 -8.48 -3.54
N GLU A 124 13.88 -8.86 -2.51
CA GLU A 124 13.29 -10.19 -2.34
C GLU A 124 11.78 -10.09 -2.53
N ILE A 125 11.22 -10.96 -3.39
CA ILE A 125 9.81 -10.93 -3.76
C ILE A 125 9.15 -12.24 -3.33
N ALA A 126 7.97 -12.13 -2.70
CA ALA A 126 7.16 -13.26 -2.29
C ALA A 126 5.71 -13.09 -2.73
N ILE A 127 5.05 -14.19 -3.08
CA ILE A 127 3.60 -14.28 -3.20
C ILE A 127 3.05 -14.56 -1.80
N ILE A 128 2.12 -13.73 -1.35
CA ILE A 128 1.54 -13.81 -0.01
C ILE A 128 0.19 -14.52 -0.04
N ASP A 129 -0.64 -14.18 -1.03
CA ASP A 129 -1.96 -14.80 -1.23
C ASP A 129 -2.16 -15.09 -2.72
N ASP A 130 -2.42 -16.36 -3.06
CA ASP A 130 -2.59 -16.88 -4.42
C ASP A 130 -3.99 -17.48 -4.66
N LEU A 131 -4.97 -17.11 -3.83
CA LEU A 131 -6.30 -17.72 -3.83
C LEU A 131 -7.21 -17.30 -5.00
N TYR A 132 -6.66 -16.82 -6.12
CA TYR A 132 -7.42 -16.44 -7.32
C TYR A 132 -8.60 -15.51 -7.03
N SER A 133 -8.34 -14.48 -6.27
CA SER A 133 -9.31 -13.46 -5.90
C SER A 133 -8.82 -12.12 -6.36
N ASN A 134 -9.65 -11.33 -7.04
CA ASN A 134 -9.25 -9.96 -7.39
C ASN A 134 -8.85 -9.20 -6.14
N VAL A 135 -7.62 -8.77 -6.04
CA VAL A 135 -7.11 -7.90 -4.98
C VAL A 135 -7.19 -6.46 -5.47
N PHE A 136 -7.73 -5.55 -4.65
CA PHE A 136 -8.03 -4.18 -5.11
C PHE A 136 -7.26 -3.09 -4.38
N ASP A 137 -6.88 -3.30 -3.16
CA ASP A 137 -6.18 -2.30 -2.37
C ASP A 137 -5.28 -2.96 -1.34
N THR A 138 -4.17 -2.32 -1.00
CA THR A 138 -3.23 -2.81 0.00
C THR A 138 -2.79 -1.69 0.95
N SER A 139 -2.59 -2.04 2.21
CA SER A 139 -1.93 -1.16 3.18
C SER A 139 -0.98 -1.99 4.03
N ILE A 140 0.26 -1.51 4.19
CA ILE A 140 1.32 -2.19 4.94
C ILE A 140 1.76 -1.37 6.13
N ALA A 141 2.03 -2.06 7.25
CA ALA A 141 2.68 -1.48 8.43
C ALA A 141 3.75 -2.44 8.94
N ILE A 142 4.81 -1.91 9.56
CA ILE A 142 5.85 -2.69 10.19
C ILE A 142 5.62 -2.69 11.70
N ASN A 143 5.60 -3.87 12.30
CA ASN A 143 5.44 -4.00 13.76
C ASN A 143 6.74 -3.68 14.52
N SER A 144 6.68 -3.64 15.84
CA SER A 144 7.83 -3.30 16.69
C SER A 144 9.00 -4.30 16.63
N THR A 145 8.82 -5.45 16.01
CA THR A 145 9.87 -6.47 15.78
C THR A 145 10.42 -6.43 14.36
N GLY A 146 10.03 -5.44 13.55
CA GLY A 146 10.48 -5.29 12.15
C GLY A 146 9.72 -6.16 11.14
N HIS A 147 8.61 -6.83 11.56
CA HIS A 147 7.89 -7.71 10.67
C HIS A 147 6.69 -7.03 10.00
N PRO A 148 6.49 -7.25 8.68
CA PRO A 148 5.40 -6.65 7.92
C PRO A 148 4.03 -7.22 8.31
N GLN A 149 3.06 -6.34 8.28
CA GLN A 149 1.64 -6.60 8.47
C GLN A 149 0.91 -5.94 7.30
N ILE A 150 0.05 -6.67 6.60
CA ILE A 150 -0.61 -6.18 5.38
C ILE A 150 -2.11 -6.36 5.51
N ALA A 151 -2.87 -5.29 5.32
CA ALA A 151 -4.30 -5.35 5.07
C ALA A 151 -4.55 -5.25 3.56
N TYR A 152 -5.52 -5.97 3.05
CA TYR A 152 -5.90 -5.93 1.65
C TYR A 152 -7.36 -6.33 1.45
N SER A 153 -7.95 -5.85 0.38
CA SER A 153 -9.31 -6.18 0.01
C SER A 153 -9.35 -7.14 -1.17
N ILE A 154 -10.29 -8.07 -1.12
CA ILE A 154 -10.50 -9.03 -2.20
C ILE A 154 -11.96 -9.09 -2.61
N SER A 155 -12.20 -9.45 -3.87
CA SER A 155 -13.50 -9.96 -4.30
C SER A 155 -13.33 -11.32 -4.96
N ASN A 156 -14.14 -12.27 -4.54
CA ASN A 156 -14.15 -13.62 -5.06
C ASN A 156 -15.53 -13.93 -5.67
N TYR A 157 -15.52 -14.57 -6.83
CA TYR A 157 -16.74 -15.10 -7.46
C TYR A 157 -16.75 -16.61 -7.36
N SER A 158 -17.54 -17.15 -6.44
CA SER A 158 -17.67 -18.59 -6.21
C SER A 158 -19.13 -19.01 -6.14
N SER A 159 -19.46 -20.16 -6.72
CA SER A 159 -20.79 -20.78 -6.63
C SER A 159 -21.96 -19.84 -7.03
N SER A 160 -21.73 -18.98 -8.05
CA SER A 160 -22.70 -17.98 -8.54
C SER A 160 -22.98 -16.83 -7.56
N THR A 161 -22.11 -16.62 -6.58
CA THR A 161 -22.16 -15.48 -5.66
C THR A 161 -20.83 -14.76 -5.63
N TYR A 162 -20.90 -13.42 -5.51
CA TYR A 162 -19.75 -12.62 -5.19
C TYR A 162 -19.58 -12.56 -3.67
N GLU A 163 -18.34 -12.66 -3.22
CA GLU A 163 -17.97 -12.41 -1.83
C GLU A 163 -16.87 -11.34 -1.82
N TYR A 164 -17.09 -10.32 -1.03
CA TYR A 164 -16.09 -9.31 -0.70
C TYR A 164 -15.50 -9.63 0.68
N ALA A 165 -14.19 -9.46 0.83
CA ALA A 165 -13.54 -9.58 2.13
C ALA A 165 -12.41 -8.57 2.32
N VAL A 166 -12.22 -8.15 3.55
CA VAL A 166 -11.01 -7.51 4.05
C VAL A 166 -10.17 -8.59 4.74
N ARG A 167 -8.95 -8.77 4.27
CA ARG A 167 -7.99 -9.73 4.79
C ARG A 167 -6.80 -9.05 5.45
N TYR A 168 -6.14 -9.80 6.29
CA TYR A 168 -4.95 -9.38 7.01
C TYR A 168 -3.90 -10.48 6.94
N ALA A 169 -2.74 -10.17 6.39
CA ALA A 169 -1.58 -11.04 6.37
C ALA A 169 -0.54 -10.53 7.36
N SER A 170 0.01 -11.42 8.18
CA SER A 170 1.05 -11.09 9.16
C SER A 170 2.23 -12.06 9.04
N TYR A 171 3.43 -11.49 9.03
CA TYR A 171 4.67 -12.26 9.06
C TYR A 171 5.20 -12.32 10.49
N ASP A 172 5.59 -13.50 10.95
CA ASP A 172 6.10 -13.72 12.31
C ASP A 172 7.64 -13.79 12.39
N GLY A 173 8.32 -13.63 11.25
CA GLY A 173 9.77 -13.81 11.08
C GLY A 173 10.13 -15.14 10.41
N THR A 174 9.17 -16.04 10.22
CA THR A 174 9.35 -17.33 9.58
C THR A 174 8.29 -17.57 8.52
N ASP A 175 7.02 -17.44 8.89
CA ASP A 175 5.89 -17.75 8.05
C ASP A 175 4.87 -16.61 7.97
N TRP A 176 4.16 -16.54 6.85
CA TRP A 176 2.99 -15.70 6.70
C TRP A 176 1.74 -16.40 7.20
N SER A 177 0.91 -15.70 7.94
CA SER A 177 -0.43 -16.15 8.30
C SER A 177 -1.46 -15.18 7.77
N ILE A 178 -2.58 -15.71 7.23
CA ILE A 178 -3.65 -14.92 6.64
C ILE A 178 -4.93 -15.13 7.44
N GLU A 179 -5.56 -14.04 7.83
CA GLU A 179 -6.85 -14.01 8.53
C GLU A 179 -7.86 -13.18 7.72
N THR A 180 -9.12 -13.50 7.87
CA THR A 180 -10.21 -12.68 7.33
C THR A 180 -10.74 -11.77 8.44
N ALA A 181 -10.61 -10.47 8.25
CA ALA A 181 -11.09 -9.48 9.19
C ALA A 181 -12.61 -9.24 9.03
N MET A 182 -13.10 -9.31 7.79
CA MET A 182 -14.51 -9.15 7.47
C MET A 182 -14.84 -9.86 6.17
N THR A 183 -16.06 -10.41 6.06
CA THR A 183 -16.65 -10.89 4.79
C THR A 183 -18.06 -10.34 4.61
N ARG A 184 -18.43 -10.14 3.35
CA ARG A 184 -19.79 -9.77 2.95
C ARG A 184 -20.15 -10.44 1.62
N ALA A 185 -21.37 -10.98 1.53
CA ALA A 185 -21.91 -11.48 0.27
C ALA A 185 -22.41 -10.31 -0.59
N GLY A 186 -22.10 -10.32 -1.88
CA GLY A 186 -22.49 -9.31 -2.86
C GLY A 186 -21.34 -8.93 -3.80
N SER A 187 -21.65 -8.23 -4.90
CA SER A 187 -20.68 -7.77 -5.91
C SER A 187 -20.11 -6.39 -5.60
N TYR A 188 -19.84 -6.11 -4.35
CA TYR A 188 -19.35 -4.81 -3.92
C TYR A 188 -17.86 -4.88 -3.68
N THR A 189 -17.15 -3.84 -4.08
CA THR A 189 -15.70 -3.72 -3.91
C THR A 189 -15.45 -2.56 -2.97
N SER A 190 -14.84 -2.80 -1.81
CA SER A 190 -14.23 -1.68 -1.11
C SER A 190 -12.99 -1.26 -1.88
N SER A 191 -12.99 -0.04 -2.32
CA SER A 191 -11.89 0.54 -3.09
C SER A 191 -10.87 1.28 -2.23
N SER A 192 -11.02 1.29 -0.91
CA SER A 192 -10.12 1.99 -0.01
C SER A 192 -10.07 1.35 1.36
N LEU A 193 -8.87 0.99 1.78
CA LEU A 193 -8.59 0.56 3.15
C LEU A 193 -7.27 1.17 3.64
N ASP A 194 -7.10 1.24 4.95
CA ASP A 194 -5.85 1.61 5.58
C ASP A 194 -5.62 0.82 6.86
N LEU A 195 -4.36 0.49 7.14
CA LEU A 195 -3.90 -0.29 8.28
C LEU A 195 -3.02 0.54 9.20
N ALA A 196 -3.35 0.55 10.46
CA ALA A 196 -2.48 1.07 11.49
C ALA A 196 -2.31 0.07 12.62
N LEU A 197 -1.13 0.04 13.22
CA LEU A 197 -0.85 -0.71 14.44
C LEU A 197 -0.86 0.26 15.61
N ASN A 198 -1.56 -0.07 16.70
CA ASN A 198 -1.47 0.73 17.91
C ASN A 198 -0.14 0.49 18.64
N GLY A 199 0.11 1.22 19.75
CA GLY A 199 1.36 1.13 20.50
C GLY A 199 1.66 -0.24 21.12
N THR A 200 0.72 -1.18 21.09
CA THR A 200 0.90 -2.60 21.51
C THR A 200 0.90 -3.58 20.35
N GLY A 201 0.93 -3.07 19.10
CA GLY A 201 0.97 -3.87 17.89
C GLY A 201 -0.38 -4.45 17.46
N VAL A 202 -1.49 -4.00 18.04
CA VAL A 202 -2.83 -4.45 17.64
C VAL A 202 -3.23 -3.79 16.31
N PRO A 203 -3.58 -4.56 15.26
CA PRO A 203 -4.00 -4.01 14.00
C PRO A 203 -5.40 -3.42 14.04
N HIS A 204 -5.54 -2.25 13.41
CA HIS A 204 -6.76 -1.53 13.16
C HIS A 204 -6.84 -1.30 11.65
N ILE A 205 -7.89 -1.79 11.01
CA ILE A 205 -8.12 -1.63 9.58
C ILE A 205 -9.36 -0.77 9.39
N VAL A 206 -9.20 0.40 8.78
CA VAL A 206 -10.32 1.22 8.36
C VAL A 206 -10.63 0.88 6.90
N TYR A 207 -11.88 0.70 6.56
CA TYR A 207 -12.30 0.40 5.19
C TYR A 207 -13.66 1.02 4.88
N TYR A 208 -13.83 1.36 3.61
CA TYR A 208 -15.11 1.85 3.10
C TYR A 208 -15.93 0.68 2.54
N ASP A 209 -17.20 0.60 2.89
CA ASP A 209 -18.13 -0.42 2.43
C ASP A 209 -19.10 0.20 1.41
N ASP A 210 -18.91 -0.11 0.13
CA ASP A 210 -19.73 0.43 -0.97
C ASP A 210 -21.20 -0.02 -0.92
N TYR A 211 -21.53 -1.04 -0.14
CA TYR A 211 -22.92 -1.50 -0.02
C TYR A 211 -23.74 -0.61 0.91
N ASP A 212 -23.14 -0.23 2.03
CA ASP A 212 -23.79 0.61 3.04
C ASP A 212 -23.50 2.09 2.85
N ASP A 213 -22.59 2.44 1.92
CA ASP A 213 -22.01 3.79 1.76
C ASP A 213 -21.38 4.32 3.07
N ASP A 214 -20.70 3.45 3.82
CA ASP A 214 -20.24 3.76 5.17
C ASP A 214 -18.80 3.36 5.42
N LEU A 215 -18.17 4.08 6.35
CA LEU A 215 -16.84 3.78 6.85
C LEU A 215 -16.92 2.84 8.05
N TYR A 216 -16.12 1.78 8.02
CA TYR A 216 -16.00 0.79 9.09
C TYR A 216 -14.57 0.72 9.62
N ILE A 217 -14.44 0.22 10.84
CA ILE A 217 -13.18 -0.16 11.44
C ILE A 217 -13.24 -1.61 11.89
N ALA A 218 -12.24 -2.41 11.53
CA ALA A 218 -11.98 -3.74 12.04
C ALA A 218 -10.80 -3.70 13.00
N VAL A 219 -10.95 -4.30 14.18
CA VAL A 219 -9.92 -4.36 15.21
C VAL A 219 -9.71 -5.80 15.65
N ARG A 220 -8.46 -6.25 15.69
CA ARG A 220 -8.10 -7.58 16.18
C ARG A 220 -7.82 -7.54 17.67
N SER A 221 -8.60 -8.27 18.46
CA SER A 221 -8.41 -8.37 19.91
C SER A 221 -8.56 -9.82 20.38
N GLY A 222 -7.59 -10.29 21.14
CA GLY A 222 -7.60 -11.66 21.66
C GLY A 222 -7.66 -12.76 20.59
N GLY A 223 -7.10 -12.51 19.40
CA GLY A 223 -7.09 -13.46 18.27
C GLY A 223 -8.37 -13.47 17.42
N THR A 224 -9.29 -12.55 17.67
CA THR A 224 -10.54 -12.41 16.90
C THR A 224 -10.69 -11.00 16.35
N TRP A 225 -11.36 -10.88 15.20
CA TRP A 225 -11.69 -9.62 14.58
C TRP A 225 -13.09 -9.16 15.01
N SER A 226 -13.24 -7.87 15.27
CA SER A 226 -14.53 -7.21 15.50
C SER A 226 -14.63 -5.99 14.59
N THR A 227 -15.79 -5.81 13.97
CA THR A 227 -16.06 -4.68 13.08
C THR A 227 -17.09 -3.75 13.70
N SER A 228 -16.92 -2.46 13.49
CA SER A 228 -17.90 -1.46 13.89
C SER A 228 -17.94 -0.32 12.88
N LYS A 229 -19.12 0.26 12.69
CA LYS A 229 -19.30 1.44 11.85
C LYS A 229 -18.71 2.65 12.53
N VAL A 230 -17.91 3.43 11.80
CA VAL A 230 -17.43 4.73 12.25
C VAL A 230 -18.61 5.70 12.13
N ARG A 231 -19.10 6.21 13.26
CA ARG A 231 -20.21 7.16 13.28
C ARG A 231 -19.67 8.58 13.22
N ASP A 232 -20.29 9.39 12.39
CA ASP A 232 -20.15 10.83 12.50
C ASP A 232 -20.62 11.28 13.91
N ALA A 233 -19.81 12.15 14.55
CA ALA A 233 -20.13 12.72 15.85
C ALA A 233 -21.34 13.69 15.80
N ALA A 234 -22.02 13.78 14.66
CA ALA A 234 -23.15 14.65 14.37
C ALA A 234 -24.47 13.86 14.18
N GLY A 235 -24.69 12.83 14.96
CA GLY A 235 -25.95 12.09 15.02
C GLY A 235 -26.57 12.20 16.40
#